data_7397e1c58c23219adec626ab55f33cba
#
_entry.id   7397e1c58c23219adec626ab55f33cba
#
_cell.length_a   1.000
_cell.length_b   1.000
_cell.length_c   1.000
_cell.angle_alpha   90.00
_cell.angle_beta   90.00
_cell.angle_gamma   90.00
#
_symmetry.space_group_name_H-M   'P 1'
#
loop_
_entity.id
_entity.type
_entity.pdbx_description
1 polymer ?
#
loop_
_entity_poly.entity_id
_entity_poly.type
_entity_poly.pdbx_seq_one_letter_code
_entity_poly.pdbx_strand_id
1 'polypeptide(L)'
;MSPDLSPHAQEILLGVVNNPSLDLHVFSKVGDCQMTPATFLGGFANGIYVIPAGLDETVSWFSTSMTSESVTAANGLGISSVLNPMFGLAAGNTQCQANETPLDCELRTRHPALVLAAMGTNWKPHGELSFEIYLRQVVDRILASGALPILATKADDIEGDWKLDLAIAKVAFDYDLPLVNVWRSVQALPNHGLTAPLNEYLTGDGWMAANYAWLDTLEKVRQVLVK
;
A
#
# COMPACT_ATOMS: atom_id res chain seq x y z
N MET A 1 -3.59 -11.30 6.15
CA MET A 1 -2.52 -12.25 6.50
C MET A 1 -1.23 -11.75 5.87
N SER A 2 -0.21 -11.55 6.70
CA SER A 2 1.08 -11.00 6.25
C SER A 2 1.90 -12.05 5.49
N PRO A 3 2.65 -11.66 4.46
CA PRO A 3 3.52 -12.56 3.71
C PRO A 3 4.79 -12.90 4.52
N ASP A 4 5.42 -14.03 4.17
CA ASP A 4 6.84 -14.20 4.45
C ASP A 4 7.66 -13.49 3.36
N LEU A 5 8.82 -12.95 3.72
CA LEU A 5 9.69 -12.29 2.77
C LEU A 5 10.50 -13.33 1.99
N SER A 6 10.34 -13.36 0.68
CA SER A 6 11.11 -14.19 -0.21
C SER A 6 12.60 -13.81 -0.18
N PRO A 7 13.53 -14.67 -0.63
CA PRO A 7 14.93 -14.32 -0.80
C PRO A 7 15.12 -13.08 -1.70
N HIS A 8 14.33 -12.95 -2.76
CA HIS A 8 14.37 -11.79 -3.66
C HIS A 8 13.92 -10.50 -2.98
N ALA A 9 12.80 -10.53 -2.23
CA ALA A 9 12.36 -9.37 -1.45
C ALA A 9 13.40 -8.96 -0.39
N GLN A 10 14.09 -9.93 0.23
CA GLN A 10 15.19 -9.63 1.15
C GLN A 10 16.40 -9.03 0.44
N GLU A 11 16.72 -9.46 -0.78
CA GLU A 11 17.79 -8.86 -1.60
C GLU A 11 17.47 -7.41 -1.96
N ILE A 12 16.23 -7.10 -2.36
CA ILE A 12 15.79 -5.72 -2.58
C ILE A 12 15.97 -4.89 -1.29
N LEU A 13 15.54 -5.41 -0.14
CA LEU A 13 15.70 -4.71 1.15
C LEU A 13 17.17 -4.46 1.52
N LEU A 14 18.08 -5.38 1.21
CA LEU A 14 19.51 -5.13 1.39
C LEU A 14 19.99 -4.00 0.47
N GLY A 15 19.45 -3.90 -0.74
CA GLY A 15 19.67 -2.77 -1.64
C GLY A 15 19.15 -1.45 -1.04
N VAL A 16 17.95 -1.47 -0.45
CA VAL A 16 17.35 -0.33 0.27
C VAL A 16 18.25 0.16 1.41
N VAL A 17 18.72 -0.75 2.27
CA VAL A 17 19.60 -0.43 3.41
C VAL A 17 20.90 0.22 2.95
N ASN A 18 21.44 -0.21 1.82
CA ASN A 18 22.68 0.30 1.27
C ASN A 18 22.49 1.55 0.39
N ASN A 19 21.28 2.05 0.20
CA ASN A 19 20.98 3.23 -0.59
C ASN A 19 20.83 4.48 0.30
N PRO A 20 21.84 5.35 0.39
CA PRO A 20 21.78 6.52 1.27
C PRO A 20 20.78 7.59 0.81
N SER A 21 20.18 7.44 -0.37
CA SER A 21 19.15 8.34 -0.86
C SER A 21 17.76 8.03 -0.32
N LEU A 22 17.58 6.87 0.34
CA LEU A 22 16.28 6.43 0.88
C LEU A 22 16.25 6.64 2.40
N ASP A 23 15.07 6.97 2.92
CA ASP A 23 14.83 7.06 4.35
C ASP A 23 14.21 5.76 4.85
N LEU A 24 14.96 5.00 5.66
CA LEU A 24 14.55 3.70 6.18
C LEU A 24 13.34 3.78 7.13
N HIS A 25 13.02 4.97 7.65
CA HIS A 25 11.85 5.23 8.51
C HIS A 25 10.60 5.63 7.71
N VAL A 26 10.73 5.79 6.39
CA VAL A 26 9.66 6.28 5.54
C VAL A 26 9.09 5.17 4.67
N PHE A 27 7.78 5.01 4.73
CA PHE A 27 7.03 4.40 3.66
C PHE A 27 6.07 5.42 3.02
N SER A 28 5.82 5.27 1.72
CA SER A 28 4.77 5.96 0.99
C SER A 28 3.57 5.04 0.75
N LYS A 29 2.42 5.63 0.49
CA LYS A 29 1.15 4.93 0.25
C LYS A 29 0.68 5.18 -1.16
N VAL A 30 0.32 4.13 -1.88
CA VAL A 30 -0.33 4.19 -3.19
C VAL A 30 -1.69 3.54 -3.06
N GLY A 31 -2.77 4.32 -3.16
CA GLY A 31 -4.09 3.79 -2.91
C GLY A 31 -5.23 4.79 -3.07
N ASP A 32 -6.42 4.32 -2.75
CA ASP A 32 -7.64 5.11 -2.69
C ASP A 32 -7.95 5.57 -1.26
N CYS A 33 -9.23 5.78 -0.94
CA CYS A 33 -9.68 6.18 0.40
C CYS A 33 -9.25 5.18 1.50
N GLN A 34 -8.98 3.94 1.14
CA GLN A 34 -8.58 2.90 2.09
C GLN A 34 -7.11 3.04 2.54
N MET A 35 -6.32 3.87 1.87
CA MET A 35 -4.90 4.10 2.19
C MET A 35 -4.63 5.47 2.81
N THR A 36 -5.68 6.24 3.12
CA THR A 36 -5.53 7.53 3.82
C THR A 36 -5.24 7.32 5.31
N PRO A 37 -4.55 8.26 6.01
CA PRO A 37 -4.19 8.09 7.41
C PRO A 37 -5.37 7.87 8.36
N ALA A 38 -6.56 8.33 7.98
CA ALA A 38 -7.76 8.15 8.78
C ALA A 38 -8.22 6.69 8.91
N THR A 39 -7.92 5.87 7.90
CA THR A 39 -8.34 4.47 7.81
C THR A 39 -7.17 3.49 7.84
N PHE A 40 -6.00 3.91 7.37
CA PHE A 40 -4.82 3.07 7.18
C PHE A 40 -3.73 3.38 8.20
N LEU A 41 -3.44 2.45 9.08
CA LEU A 41 -2.35 2.44 10.08
C LEU A 41 -2.28 3.66 11.02
N GLY A 42 -2.80 4.84 10.63
CA GLY A 42 -2.72 6.07 11.42
C GLY A 42 -3.31 5.94 12.82
N GLY A 43 -4.31 5.07 12.99
CA GLY A 43 -4.90 4.78 14.29
C GLY A 43 -3.93 4.19 15.30
N PHE A 44 -2.89 3.47 14.89
CA PHE A 44 -1.83 2.97 15.77
C PHE A 44 -0.95 4.12 16.28
N ALA A 45 -0.46 4.96 15.37
CA ALA A 45 0.40 6.09 15.74
C ALA A 45 -0.32 7.16 16.54
N ASN A 46 -1.65 7.28 16.39
CA ASN A 46 -2.49 8.23 17.16
C ASN A 46 -3.05 7.64 18.46
N GLY A 47 -2.69 6.40 18.82
CA GLY A 47 -3.16 5.75 20.05
C GLY A 47 -4.65 5.37 20.05
N ILE A 48 -5.28 5.29 18.86
CA ILE A 48 -6.69 4.89 18.70
C ILE A 48 -6.80 3.36 18.69
N TYR A 49 -5.85 2.69 18.02
CA TYR A 49 -5.82 1.24 17.94
C TYR A 49 -4.87 0.64 18.98
N VAL A 50 -5.25 -0.49 19.54
CA VAL A 50 -4.39 -1.27 20.42
C VAL A 50 -3.24 -1.87 19.61
N ILE A 51 -2.01 -1.58 20.00
CA ILE A 51 -0.83 -2.15 19.38
C ILE A 51 -0.67 -3.60 19.90
N PRO A 52 -0.58 -4.60 19.02
CA PRO A 52 -0.30 -5.97 19.44
C PRO A 52 1.07 -6.07 20.12
N ALA A 53 1.19 -6.95 21.11
CA ALA A 53 2.43 -7.15 21.85
C ALA A 53 3.62 -7.42 20.90
N GLY A 54 4.70 -6.68 21.10
CA GLY A 54 5.93 -6.79 20.31
C GLY A 54 5.96 -5.95 19.03
N LEU A 55 4.91 -5.18 18.70
CA LEU A 55 4.87 -4.31 17.51
C LEU A 55 5.04 -2.80 17.84
N ASP A 56 5.29 -2.44 19.08
CA ASP A 56 5.48 -1.05 19.52
C ASP A 56 6.65 -0.37 18.80
N GLU A 57 7.75 -1.08 18.61
CA GLU A 57 8.91 -0.58 17.89
C GLU A 57 8.60 -0.31 16.41
N THR A 58 7.79 -1.16 15.77
CA THR A 58 7.37 -0.97 14.38
C THR A 58 6.50 0.26 14.23
N VAL A 59 5.54 0.44 15.15
CA VAL A 59 4.71 1.65 15.17
C VAL A 59 5.58 2.88 15.38
N SER A 60 6.49 2.86 16.33
CA SER A 60 7.43 3.97 16.59
C SER A 60 8.31 4.27 15.36
N TRP A 61 8.87 3.23 14.73
CA TRP A 61 9.75 3.33 13.56
C TRP A 61 9.09 4.03 12.38
N PHE A 62 7.83 3.71 12.10
CA PHE A 62 7.09 4.23 10.95
C PHE A 62 6.02 5.26 11.30
N SER A 63 5.99 5.78 12.54
CA SER A 63 4.90 6.64 13.06
C SER A 63 4.59 7.84 12.17
N THR A 64 5.63 8.53 11.67
CA THR A 64 5.48 9.67 10.77
C THR A 64 4.79 9.29 9.47
N SER A 65 5.16 8.14 8.88
CA SER A 65 4.56 7.66 7.64
C SER A 65 3.11 7.20 7.82
N MET A 66 2.77 6.63 9.00
CA MET A 66 1.40 6.21 9.31
C MET A 66 0.44 7.40 9.34
N THR A 67 0.89 8.56 9.83
CA THR A 67 0.06 9.77 9.99
C THR A 67 0.17 10.77 8.84
N SER A 68 1.20 10.66 7.99
CA SER A 68 1.39 11.57 6.86
C SER A 68 0.43 11.29 5.71
N GLU A 69 -0.02 12.32 5.02
CA GLU A 69 -0.67 12.18 3.71
C GLU A 69 0.35 11.78 2.63
N SER A 70 -0.14 11.12 1.57
CA SER A 70 0.61 10.81 0.35
C SER A 70 -0.13 11.35 -0.85
N VAL A 71 0.56 11.99 -1.80
CA VAL A 71 -0.08 12.49 -3.04
C VAL A 71 -0.60 11.36 -3.93
N THR A 72 -0.20 10.14 -3.63
CA THR A 72 -0.61 8.90 -4.31
C THR A 72 -1.70 8.13 -3.56
N ALA A 73 -2.27 8.69 -2.48
CA ALA A 73 -3.33 8.04 -1.71
C ALA A 73 -4.43 9.05 -1.35
N ALA A 74 -5.57 8.96 -2.04
CA ALA A 74 -6.70 9.88 -1.85
C ALA A 74 -8.03 9.25 -2.29
N ASN A 75 -9.14 9.81 -1.76
CA ASN A 75 -10.48 9.40 -2.17
C ASN A 75 -10.66 9.51 -3.69
N GLY A 76 -11.18 8.44 -4.30
CA GLY A 76 -11.46 8.39 -5.73
C GLY A 76 -10.23 8.21 -6.62
N LEU A 77 -9.02 8.14 -6.07
CA LEU A 77 -7.82 7.95 -6.86
C LEU A 77 -7.78 6.52 -7.41
N GLY A 78 -7.55 6.40 -8.71
CA GLY A 78 -7.38 5.12 -9.40
C GLY A 78 -5.92 4.87 -9.77
N ILE A 79 -5.58 3.62 -10.08
CA ILE A 79 -4.20 3.23 -10.42
C ILE A 79 -3.62 4.01 -11.60
N SER A 80 -4.43 4.35 -12.61
CA SER A 80 -3.97 5.16 -13.74
C SER A 80 -3.73 6.63 -13.35
N SER A 81 -4.42 7.13 -12.32
CA SER A 81 -4.31 8.53 -11.88
C SER A 81 -2.95 8.83 -11.26
N VAL A 82 -2.36 7.86 -10.52
CA VAL A 82 -1.03 8.05 -9.92
C VAL A 82 0.10 8.13 -10.95
N LEU A 83 -0.18 7.71 -12.19
CA LEU A 83 0.75 7.77 -13.32
C LEU A 83 0.45 8.93 -14.28
N ASN A 84 -0.56 9.77 -13.99
CA ASN A 84 -0.98 10.85 -14.87
C ASN A 84 -0.64 12.21 -14.25
N PRO A 85 0.21 13.05 -14.92
CA PRO A 85 0.62 14.36 -14.41
C PRO A 85 -0.55 15.33 -14.09
N MET A 86 -1.73 15.12 -14.68
CA MET A 86 -2.92 15.93 -14.37
C MET A 86 -3.35 15.81 -12.90
N PHE A 87 -2.98 14.73 -12.20
CA PHE A 87 -3.25 14.53 -10.78
C PHE A 87 -2.07 14.93 -9.87
N GLY A 88 -1.03 15.51 -10.44
CA GLY A 88 0.10 16.12 -9.73
C GLY A 88 -0.14 17.59 -9.40
N LEU A 89 0.77 18.47 -9.81
CA LEU A 89 0.68 19.92 -9.54
C LEU A 89 -0.63 20.55 -10.00
N ALA A 90 -1.14 20.15 -11.15
CA ALA A 90 -2.39 20.67 -11.71
C ALA A 90 -3.62 20.36 -10.83
N ALA A 91 -3.57 19.30 -10.03
CA ALA A 91 -4.60 18.95 -9.06
C ALA A 91 -4.40 19.60 -7.68
N GLY A 92 -3.44 20.52 -7.54
CA GLY A 92 -3.20 21.27 -6.30
C GLY A 92 -2.11 20.66 -5.40
N ASN A 93 -1.40 19.62 -5.83
CA ASN A 93 -0.28 19.04 -5.09
C ASN A 93 0.98 19.92 -5.27
N THR A 94 1.09 20.96 -4.47
CA THR A 94 2.09 22.05 -4.63
C THR A 94 3.53 21.58 -4.47
N GLN A 95 3.80 20.41 -3.87
CA GLN A 95 5.12 19.80 -3.79
C GLN A 95 5.58 19.16 -5.09
N CYS A 96 4.66 18.92 -6.04
CA CYS A 96 4.97 18.30 -7.32
C CYS A 96 5.46 19.32 -8.33
N GLN A 97 6.33 18.87 -9.23
CA GLN A 97 6.83 19.68 -10.34
C GLN A 97 5.86 19.68 -11.53
N ALA A 98 6.02 20.62 -12.45
CA ALA A 98 5.24 20.64 -13.69
C ALA A 98 5.47 19.36 -14.50
N ASN A 99 4.38 18.75 -14.97
CA ASN A 99 4.36 17.48 -15.71
C ASN A 99 4.88 16.25 -14.93
N GLU A 100 5.07 16.37 -13.62
CA GLU A 100 5.41 15.24 -12.77
C GLU A 100 4.16 14.43 -12.42
N THR A 101 4.24 13.10 -12.49
CA THR A 101 3.15 12.25 -12.03
C THR A 101 3.08 12.25 -10.50
N PRO A 102 1.91 11.98 -9.87
CA PRO A 102 1.82 11.83 -8.43
C PRO A 102 2.85 10.83 -7.88
N LEU A 103 3.05 9.71 -8.55
CA LEU A 103 3.99 8.69 -8.10
C LEU A 103 5.46 9.19 -8.14
N ASP A 104 5.87 9.81 -9.24
CA ASP A 104 7.24 10.35 -9.33
C ASP A 104 7.46 11.47 -8.28
N CYS A 105 6.43 12.32 -8.07
CA CYS A 105 6.42 13.35 -7.04
C CYS A 105 6.60 12.76 -5.63
N GLU A 106 5.81 11.75 -5.28
CA GLU A 106 5.87 11.08 -3.98
C GLU A 106 7.25 10.46 -3.75
N LEU A 107 7.76 9.70 -4.71
CA LEU A 107 9.07 9.05 -4.63
C LEU A 107 10.20 10.08 -4.47
N ARG A 108 10.17 11.18 -5.23
CA ARG A 108 11.17 12.25 -5.17
C ARG A 108 11.12 13.04 -3.87
N THR A 109 9.94 13.31 -3.33
CA THR A 109 9.79 14.18 -2.16
C THR A 109 9.95 13.45 -0.84
N ARG A 110 9.59 12.16 -0.82
CA ARG A 110 9.58 11.36 0.41
C ARG A 110 10.79 10.46 0.58
N HIS A 111 11.47 10.11 -0.52
CA HIS A 111 12.58 9.15 -0.52
C HIS A 111 12.28 7.85 0.25
N PRO A 112 11.12 7.22 0.03
CA PRO A 112 10.67 6.13 0.87
C PRO A 112 11.50 4.87 0.67
N ALA A 113 11.80 4.15 1.77
CA ALA A 113 12.35 2.80 1.71
C ALA A 113 11.34 1.79 1.16
N LEU A 114 10.06 2.00 1.45
CA LEU A 114 8.96 1.11 1.11
C LEU A 114 7.82 1.89 0.43
N VAL A 115 7.11 1.24 -0.48
CA VAL A 115 5.84 1.76 -1.00
C VAL A 115 4.75 0.72 -0.83
N LEU A 116 3.76 1.05 -0.02
CA LEU A 116 2.61 0.19 0.29
C LEU A 116 1.50 0.49 -0.72
N ALA A 117 1.14 -0.48 -1.56
CA ALA A 117 0.18 -0.29 -2.63
C ALA A 117 -1.05 -1.19 -2.45
N ALA A 118 -2.20 -0.56 -2.23
CA ALA A 118 -3.52 -1.20 -2.18
C ALA A 118 -4.51 -0.39 -3.00
N MET A 119 -4.86 -0.91 -4.15
CA MET A 119 -5.72 -0.24 -5.13
C MET A 119 -6.69 -1.23 -5.77
N GLY A 120 -7.76 -0.70 -6.33
CA GLY A 120 -8.70 -1.48 -7.13
C GLY A 120 -10.16 -1.15 -6.88
N THR A 121 -10.53 -0.66 -5.68
CA THR A 121 -11.93 -0.33 -5.35
C THR A 121 -12.54 0.69 -6.32
N ASN A 122 -11.76 1.64 -6.81
CA ASN A 122 -12.21 2.63 -7.80
C ASN A 122 -11.99 2.19 -9.26
N TRP A 123 -11.73 0.91 -9.51
CA TRP A 123 -11.57 0.39 -10.87
C TRP A 123 -12.87 -0.21 -11.38
N LYS A 124 -13.16 -0.01 -12.66
CA LYS A 124 -14.40 -0.51 -13.27
C LYS A 124 -14.37 -2.02 -13.47
N PRO A 125 -15.51 -2.72 -13.42
CA PRO A 125 -15.63 -4.11 -13.79
C PRO A 125 -15.05 -4.40 -15.20
N HIS A 126 -14.51 -5.60 -15.40
CA HIS A 126 -13.90 -6.07 -16.65
C HIS A 126 -12.70 -5.23 -17.15
N GLY A 127 -12.06 -4.52 -16.24
CA GLY A 127 -10.87 -3.71 -16.53
C GLY A 127 -9.56 -4.32 -16.06
N GLU A 128 -9.53 -5.61 -15.68
CA GLU A 128 -8.41 -6.28 -15.03
C GLU A 128 -7.10 -6.24 -15.84
N LEU A 129 -7.17 -6.41 -17.16
CA LEU A 129 -5.97 -6.33 -18.01
C LEU A 129 -5.33 -4.93 -18.00
N SER A 130 -6.15 -3.89 -18.10
CA SER A 130 -5.63 -2.51 -18.04
C SER A 130 -5.17 -2.16 -16.63
N PHE A 131 -5.83 -2.68 -15.59
CA PHE A 131 -5.39 -2.56 -14.21
C PHE A 131 -4.02 -3.20 -14.00
N GLU A 132 -3.82 -4.45 -14.46
CA GLU A 132 -2.54 -5.15 -14.38
C GLU A 132 -1.42 -4.35 -15.07
N ILE A 133 -1.68 -3.81 -16.27
CA ILE A 133 -0.71 -2.99 -17.00
C ILE A 133 -0.29 -1.76 -16.18
N TYR A 134 -1.24 -1.02 -15.59
CA TYR A 134 -0.92 0.12 -14.75
C TYR A 134 -0.21 -0.28 -13.46
N LEU A 135 -0.63 -1.38 -12.83
CA LEU A 135 0.01 -1.86 -11.61
C LEU A 135 1.49 -2.22 -11.86
N ARG A 136 1.79 -2.87 -12.99
CA ARG A 136 3.18 -3.15 -13.39
C ARG A 136 3.98 -1.87 -13.58
N GLN A 137 3.42 -0.85 -14.23
CA GLN A 137 4.10 0.44 -14.38
C GLN A 137 4.37 1.12 -13.03
N VAL A 138 3.45 1.01 -12.07
CA VAL A 138 3.65 1.50 -10.69
C VAL A 138 4.79 0.74 -10.03
N VAL A 139 4.77 -0.60 -10.08
CA VAL A 139 5.82 -1.46 -9.53
C VAL A 139 7.18 -1.14 -10.13
N ASP A 140 7.27 -1.05 -11.47
CA ASP A 140 8.51 -0.75 -12.17
C ASP A 140 9.12 0.59 -11.72
N ARG A 141 8.31 1.63 -11.55
CA ARG A 141 8.78 2.95 -11.09
C ARG A 141 9.25 2.91 -9.63
N ILE A 142 8.55 2.18 -8.76
CA ILE A 142 8.95 2.02 -7.36
C ILE A 142 10.30 1.30 -7.30
N LEU A 143 10.45 0.18 -8.00
CA LEU A 143 11.71 -0.56 -8.06
C LEU A 143 12.84 0.29 -8.65
N ALA A 144 12.58 1.05 -9.70
CA ALA A 144 13.56 1.96 -10.29
C ALA A 144 14.01 3.08 -9.34
N SER A 145 13.19 3.47 -8.36
CA SER A 145 13.58 4.41 -7.30
C SER A 145 14.47 3.78 -6.21
N GLY A 146 14.60 2.47 -6.21
CA GLY A 146 15.32 1.68 -5.22
C GLY A 146 14.48 1.27 -4.00
N ALA A 147 13.20 1.65 -3.93
CA ALA A 147 12.30 1.27 -2.85
C ALA A 147 11.70 -0.14 -3.05
N LEU A 148 11.30 -0.82 -1.96
CA LEU A 148 10.56 -2.08 -2.03
C LEU A 148 9.06 -1.81 -2.18
N PRO A 149 8.39 -2.24 -3.27
CA PRO A 149 6.94 -2.28 -3.32
C PRO A 149 6.37 -3.45 -2.50
N ILE A 150 5.31 -3.18 -1.72
CA ILE A 150 4.53 -4.19 -1.01
C ILE A 150 3.10 -4.06 -1.51
N LEU A 151 2.56 -5.10 -2.12
CA LEU A 151 1.22 -5.08 -2.70
C LEU A 151 0.20 -5.66 -1.72
N ALA A 152 -1.07 -5.30 -1.89
CA ALA A 152 -2.16 -5.93 -1.14
C ALA A 152 -3.36 -6.25 -2.03
N THR A 153 -4.02 -7.37 -1.72
CA THR A 153 -5.33 -7.68 -2.29
C THR A 153 -6.38 -6.72 -1.74
N LYS A 154 -7.50 -6.57 -2.44
CA LYS A 154 -8.71 -5.94 -1.92
C LYS A 154 -9.33 -6.79 -0.81
N ALA A 155 -10.20 -6.18 -0.02
CA ALA A 155 -11.05 -6.92 0.92
C ALA A 155 -12.37 -7.35 0.25
N ASP A 156 -12.82 -6.61 -0.73
CA ASP A 156 -14.10 -6.73 -1.42
C ASP A 156 -13.94 -7.41 -2.80
N ASP A 157 -15.07 -7.84 -3.34
CA ASP A 157 -15.23 -8.35 -4.71
C ASP A 157 -16.49 -7.72 -5.34
N ILE A 158 -16.53 -6.39 -5.36
CA ILE A 158 -17.68 -5.67 -5.94
C ILE A 158 -17.80 -5.86 -7.45
N GLU A 159 -16.72 -6.26 -8.12
CA GLU A 159 -16.70 -6.66 -9.52
C GLU A 159 -17.37 -8.02 -9.75
N GLY A 160 -17.41 -8.88 -8.73
CA GLY A 160 -18.08 -10.19 -8.71
C GLY A 160 -17.32 -11.32 -9.41
N ASP A 161 -16.05 -11.17 -9.68
CA ASP A 161 -15.27 -12.18 -10.43
C ASP A 161 -13.82 -12.37 -9.97
N TRP A 162 -13.41 -11.72 -8.88
CA TRP A 162 -12.07 -11.79 -8.24
C TRP A 162 -10.89 -11.44 -9.16
N LYS A 163 -11.13 -10.97 -10.37
CA LYS A 163 -10.09 -10.79 -11.37
C LYS A 163 -9.09 -9.69 -11.02
N LEU A 164 -9.54 -8.64 -10.29
CA LEU A 164 -8.62 -7.61 -9.83
C LEU A 164 -7.66 -8.17 -8.77
N ASP A 165 -8.16 -8.95 -7.80
CA ASP A 165 -7.31 -9.61 -6.81
C ASP A 165 -6.35 -10.61 -7.45
N LEU A 166 -6.81 -11.36 -8.44
CA LEU A 166 -5.95 -12.26 -9.22
C LEU A 166 -4.88 -11.50 -10.01
N ALA A 167 -5.21 -10.33 -10.58
CA ALA A 167 -4.24 -9.48 -11.26
C ALA A 167 -3.18 -8.94 -10.28
N ILE A 168 -3.59 -8.49 -9.08
CA ILE A 168 -2.66 -8.06 -8.03
C ILE A 168 -1.75 -9.21 -7.61
N ALA A 169 -2.33 -10.38 -7.32
CA ALA A 169 -1.57 -11.54 -6.91
C ALA A 169 -0.59 -12.03 -8.00
N LYS A 170 -1.02 -11.97 -9.27
CA LYS A 170 -0.16 -12.29 -10.42
C LYS A 170 1.03 -11.34 -10.51
N VAL A 171 0.81 -10.04 -10.38
CA VAL A 171 1.92 -9.05 -10.39
C VAL A 171 2.86 -9.31 -9.22
N ALA A 172 2.35 -9.51 -8.01
CA ALA A 172 3.19 -9.84 -6.86
C ALA A 172 4.03 -11.10 -7.09
N PHE A 173 3.43 -12.15 -7.68
CA PHE A 173 4.12 -13.39 -8.02
C PHE A 173 5.17 -13.20 -9.10
N ASP A 174 4.84 -12.51 -10.20
CA ASP A 174 5.74 -12.31 -11.34
C ASP A 174 7.01 -11.50 -10.97
N TYR A 175 6.89 -10.59 -10.01
CA TYR A 175 8.00 -9.76 -9.50
C TYR A 175 8.59 -10.29 -8.18
N ASP A 176 8.09 -11.41 -7.67
CA ASP A 176 8.46 -11.99 -6.38
C ASP A 176 8.42 -10.98 -5.21
N LEU A 177 7.33 -10.20 -5.16
CA LEU A 177 7.11 -9.14 -4.16
C LEU A 177 6.24 -9.62 -2.99
N PRO A 178 6.39 -9.00 -1.81
CA PRO A 178 5.50 -9.26 -0.69
C PRO A 178 4.05 -8.88 -1.02
N LEU A 179 3.10 -9.80 -0.76
CA LEU A 179 1.66 -9.60 -0.95
C LEU A 179 0.93 -9.73 0.38
N VAL A 180 0.39 -8.63 0.88
CA VAL A 180 -0.52 -8.63 2.04
C VAL A 180 -1.89 -9.12 1.57
N ASN A 181 -2.31 -10.29 2.04
CA ASN A 181 -3.60 -10.85 1.68
C ASN A 181 -4.69 -10.28 2.59
N VAL A 182 -5.15 -9.06 2.27
CA VAL A 182 -6.22 -8.36 3.00
C VAL A 182 -7.54 -9.12 2.88
N TRP A 183 -7.88 -9.63 1.69
CA TRP A 183 -9.04 -10.49 1.52
C TRP A 183 -9.08 -11.61 2.58
N ARG A 184 -7.98 -12.35 2.71
CA ARG A 184 -7.89 -13.47 3.66
C ARG A 184 -8.01 -13.00 5.12
N SER A 185 -7.48 -11.83 5.46
CA SER A 185 -7.49 -11.33 6.84
C SER A 185 -8.88 -11.06 7.39
N VAL A 186 -9.85 -10.78 6.51
CA VAL A 186 -11.22 -10.39 6.90
C VAL A 186 -12.23 -11.53 6.78
N GLN A 187 -11.89 -12.66 6.15
CA GLN A 187 -12.85 -13.73 5.82
C GLN A 187 -13.56 -14.34 7.03
N ALA A 188 -12.94 -14.36 8.21
CA ALA A 188 -13.53 -14.91 9.42
C ALA A 188 -14.52 -13.96 10.11
N LEU A 189 -14.61 -12.72 9.66
CA LEU A 189 -15.48 -11.70 10.26
C LEU A 189 -16.92 -11.80 9.69
N PRO A 190 -17.92 -11.31 10.45
CA PRO A 190 -19.28 -11.17 9.93
C PRO A 190 -19.28 -10.37 8.63
N ASN A 191 -20.04 -10.85 7.63
CA ASN A 191 -20.08 -10.29 6.28
C ASN A 191 -18.66 -10.03 5.69
N HIS A 192 -17.70 -10.91 6.01
CA HIS A 192 -16.30 -10.79 5.59
C HIS A 192 -15.69 -9.43 5.92
N GLY A 193 -16.09 -8.82 7.03
CA GLY A 193 -15.60 -7.52 7.47
C GLY A 193 -16.06 -6.33 6.63
N LEU A 194 -17.05 -6.50 5.76
CA LEU A 194 -17.54 -5.48 4.84
C LEU A 194 -18.86 -4.85 5.32
N THR A 195 -19.11 -3.61 4.93
CA THR A 195 -20.33 -2.86 5.24
C THR A 195 -21.46 -3.24 4.30
N ALA A 196 -22.61 -3.67 4.86
CA ALA A 196 -23.81 -3.89 4.05
C ALA A 196 -24.53 -2.54 3.76
N PRO A 197 -25.31 -2.44 2.67
CA PRO A 197 -25.54 -3.46 1.64
C PRO A 197 -24.54 -3.47 0.48
N LEU A 198 -23.69 -2.43 0.33
CA LEU A 198 -22.87 -2.26 -0.87
C LEU A 198 -21.56 -3.06 -0.85
N ASN A 199 -21.09 -3.45 0.35
CA ASN A 199 -19.85 -4.20 0.53
C ASN A 199 -18.60 -3.53 -0.06
N GLU A 200 -18.59 -2.20 -0.15
CA GLU A 200 -17.48 -1.42 -0.72
C GLU A 200 -16.44 -1.04 0.33
N TYR A 201 -16.85 -0.96 1.59
CA TYR A 201 -16.00 -0.49 2.68
C TYR A 201 -15.88 -1.52 3.78
N LEU A 202 -14.75 -1.50 4.45
CA LEU A 202 -14.52 -2.31 5.65
C LEU A 202 -15.32 -1.76 6.85
N THR A 203 -15.83 -2.66 7.68
CA THR A 203 -16.32 -2.35 9.03
C THR A 203 -15.15 -1.97 9.94
N GLY A 204 -15.42 -1.49 11.17
CA GLY A 204 -14.37 -1.25 12.15
C GLY A 204 -13.47 -2.46 12.39
N ASP A 205 -14.09 -3.65 12.57
CA ASP A 205 -13.35 -4.91 12.75
C ASP A 205 -12.59 -5.31 11.46
N GLY A 206 -13.17 -5.05 10.28
CA GLY A 206 -12.50 -5.26 9.00
C GLY A 206 -11.26 -4.40 8.84
N TRP A 207 -11.36 -3.10 9.20
CA TRP A 207 -10.21 -2.18 9.24
C TRP A 207 -9.12 -2.67 10.18
N MET A 208 -9.49 -3.11 11.39
CA MET A 208 -8.53 -3.64 12.35
C MET A 208 -7.80 -4.86 11.81
N ALA A 209 -8.52 -5.83 11.24
CA ALA A 209 -7.92 -7.05 10.69
C ALA A 209 -6.97 -6.76 9.52
N ALA A 210 -7.36 -5.84 8.62
CA ALA A 210 -6.51 -5.39 7.51
C ALA A 210 -5.25 -4.67 8.02
N ASN A 211 -5.42 -3.72 8.94
CA ASN A 211 -4.32 -2.94 9.50
C ASN A 211 -3.34 -3.81 10.32
N TYR A 212 -3.82 -4.84 11.02
CA TYR A 212 -2.92 -5.80 11.69
C TYR A 212 -2.09 -6.60 10.68
N ALA A 213 -2.66 -7.01 9.54
CA ALA A 213 -1.90 -7.72 8.51
C ALA A 213 -0.80 -6.83 7.91
N TRP A 214 -1.07 -5.55 7.71
CA TRP A 214 -0.09 -4.56 7.27
C TRP A 214 1.00 -4.33 8.32
N LEU A 215 0.61 -4.13 9.60
CA LEU A 215 1.56 -3.87 10.68
C LEU A 215 2.51 -5.06 10.89
N ASP A 216 2.00 -6.29 10.85
CA ASP A 216 2.82 -7.51 10.94
C ASP A 216 3.78 -7.64 9.73
N THR A 217 3.35 -7.22 8.55
CA THR A 217 4.23 -7.16 7.37
C THR A 217 5.34 -6.13 7.55
N LEU A 218 5.00 -4.95 8.06
CA LEU A 218 5.99 -3.90 8.35
C LEU A 218 7.00 -4.34 9.42
N GLU A 219 6.59 -5.13 10.42
CA GLU A 219 7.53 -5.68 11.40
C GLU A 219 8.54 -6.63 10.75
N LYS A 220 8.09 -7.54 9.88
CA LYS A 220 8.99 -8.45 9.15
C LYS A 220 10.01 -7.69 8.31
N VAL A 221 9.57 -6.62 7.65
CA VAL A 221 10.45 -5.74 6.87
C VAL A 221 11.41 -4.97 7.78
N ARG A 222 10.92 -4.35 8.86
CA ARG A 222 11.76 -3.62 9.82
C ARG A 222 12.89 -4.49 10.36
N GLN A 223 12.60 -5.75 10.69
CA GLN A 223 13.62 -6.70 11.16
C GLN A 223 14.75 -6.94 10.15
N VAL A 224 14.55 -6.70 8.87
CA VAL A 224 15.61 -6.72 7.85
C VAL A 224 16.32 -5.38 7.77
N LEU A 225 15.57 -4.26 7.83
CA LEU A 225 16.12 -2.90 7.73
C LEU A 225 17.07 -2.54 8.88
N VAL A 226 16.90 -3.15 10.07
CA VAL A 226 17.69 -2.83 11.28
C VAL A 226 18.90 -3.75 11.50
N LYS A 227 19.13 -4.72 10.62
CA LYS A 227 20.29 -5.62 10.67
C LYS A 227 21.53 -4.99 10.06
#